data_5919009aa3b3ef0d6c2deb9b55c9d29e
#
_entry.id   5919009aa3b3ef0d6c2deb9b55c9d29e
#
_cell.length_a   1.000
_cell.length_b   1.000
_cell.length_c   1.000
_cell.angle_alpha   90.00
_cell.angle_beta   90.00
_cell.angle_gamma   90.00
#
_symmetry.space_group_name_H-M   'P 1'
#
loop_
_entity.id
_entity.type
_entity.pdbx_description
1 polymer ?
#
loop_
_entity_poly.entity_id
_entity_poly.type
_entity_poly.pdbx_seq_one_letter_code
_entity_poly.pdbx_strand_id
1 'polypeptide(L)'
;HTDTAYLATPPMGSVLYAKEIPASGGDTLFANLYLAYETLSDSMRLILDGRRAVNSSRKGDAAVGRQKSVDENPKDTSGVQTESIHPVIRTHPETGRKALYVNRGHTVCFEGASREESEPILEFLFDHAIKPEFTCRFQWEVGSIAVWDNRCALHYPLNDYHGHRRVMHRVTMEGDIPA
;
A
#
# COMPACT_ATOMS: atom_id res chain seq x y z
N HIS A 1 2.24 0.34 2.83
CA HIS A 1 1.89 -0.03 1.45
C HIS A 1 0.39 -0.06 1.25
N THR A 2 -0.05 -0.03 0.00
CA THR A 2 -1.38 -0.50 -0.39
C THR A 2 -1.25 -1.91 -0.95
N ASP A 3 -2.32 -2.72 -0.80
CA ASP A 3 -2.26 -4.13 -1.18
C ASP A 3 -2.05 -4.33 -2.67
N THR A 4 -1.13 -5.23 -3.01
CA THR A 4 -0.91 -5.76 -4.36
C THR A 4 -0.98 -4.73 -5.49
N ALA A 5 -0.45 -3.50 -5.26
CA ALA A 5 -0.43 -2.43 -6.26
C ALA A 5 0.28 -2.82 -7.59
N TYR A 6 0.93 -3.96 -7.63
CA TYR A 6 1.54 -4.53 -8.84
C TYR A 6 0.56 -5.29 -9.73
N LEU A 7 -0.71 -5.46 -9.34
CA LEU A 7 -1.77 -6.02 -10.18
C LEU A 7 -2.40 -4.93 -11.05
N ALA A 8 -2.95 -5.31 -12.21
CA ALA A 8 -3.69 -4.40 -13.08
C ALA A 8 -4.94 -3.83 -12.39
N THR A 9 -5.59 -4.66 -11.57
CA THR A 9 -6.76 -4.30 -10.75
C THR A 9 -6.45 -4.60 -9.29
N PRO A 10 -5.76 -3.70 -8.57
CA PRO A 10 -5.52 -3.89 -7.14
C PRO A 10 -6.82 -3.95 -6.35
N PRO A 11 -6.90 -4.72 -5.26
CA PRO A 11 -8.13 -4.81 -4.46
C PRO A 11 -8.53 -3.43 -3.95
N MET A 12 -9.82 -3.10 -4.08
CA MET A 12 -10.34 -1.81 -3.65
C MET A 12 -10.31 -1.65 -2.13
N GLY A 13 -10.45 -2.74 -1.39
CA GLY A 13 -10.46 -2.68 0.06
C GLY A 13 -10.13 -4.00 0.71
N SER A 14 -9.90 -3.95 2.01
CA SER A 14 -9.62 -5.12 2.84
C SER A 14 -10.42 -5.06 4.14
N VAL A 15 -10.85 -6.23 4.59
CA VAL A 15 -11.46 -6.46 5.90
C VAL A 15 -10.52 -7.37 6.68
N LEU A 16 -10.15 -6.97 7.88
CA LEU A 16 -9.27 -7.74 8.76
C LEU A 16 -9.95 -7.96 10.10
N TYR A 17 -10.10 -9.22 10.50
CA TYR A 17 -10.71 -9.64 11.76
C TYR A 17 -9.66 -10.25 12.68
N ALA A 18 -9.63 -9.80 13.93
CA ALA A 18 -8.69 -10.27 14.96
C ALA A 18 -9.25 -11.48 15.71
N LYS A 19 -8.63 -12.65 15.54
CA LYS A 19 -8.98 -13.88 16.26
C LYS A 19 -8.15 -14.08 17.53
N GLU A 20 -6.86 -13.79 17.45
CA GLU A 20 -5.92 -13.92 18.56
C GLU A 20 -4.92 -12.77 18.48
N ILE A 21 -4.76 -12.05 19.57
CA ILE A 21 -3.91 -10.86 19.66
C ILE A 21 -2.95 -11.03 20.83
N PRO A 22 -1.66 -10.71 20.68
CA PRO A 22 -0.70 -10.69 21.77
C PRO A 22 -1.09 -9.62 22.80
N ALA A 23 -0.64 -9.78 24.04
CA ALA A 23 -0.90 -8.83 25.13
C ALA A 23 -0.33 -7.43 24.87
N SER A 24 0.69 -7.32 23.99
CA SER A 24 1.28 -6.05 23.55
C SER A 24 1.83 -6.18 22.14
N GLY A 25 1.82 -5.08 21.38
CA GLY A 25 2.30 -5.04 20.01
C GLY A 25 1.29 -5.56 18.97
N GLY A 26 1.70 -5.62 17.71
CA GLY A 26 0.89 -6.09 16.60
C GLY A 26 -0.15 -5.09 16.10
N ASP A 27 -0.06 -3.82 16.47
CA ASP A 27 -0.93 -2.75 15.98
C ASP A 27 -0.75 -2.53 14.48
N THR A 28 -1.68 -1.77 13.89
CA THR A 28 -1.59 -1.38 12.48
C THR A 28 -1.64 0.14 12.36
N LEU A 29 -0.68 0.70 11.61
CA LEU A 29 -0.70 2.10 11.20
C LEU A 29 -1.44 2.24 9.88
N PHE A 30 -2.25 3.28 9.76
CA PHE A 30 -2.91 3.68 8.51
C PHE A 30 -2.51 5.10 8.16
N ALA A 31 -2.34 5.40 6.85
CA ALA A 31 -2.05 6.74 6.36
C ALA A 31 -3.08 7.15 5.32
N ASN A 32 -3.53 8.41 5.39
CA ASN A 32 -4.54 9.01 4.54
C ASN A 32 -3.88 9.62 3.28
N LEU A 33 -4.04 8.99 2.13
CA LEU A 33 -3.47 9.43 0.87
C LEU A 33 -4.17 10.65 0.25
N TYR A 34 -5.39 10.96 0.65
CA TYR A 34 -6.04 12.23 0.28
C TYR A 34 -5.31 13.40 0.89
N LEU A 35 -5.06 13.37 2.21
CA LEU A 35 -4.31 14.41 2.90
C LEU A 35 -2.87 14.51 2.37
N ALA A 36 -2.24 13.37 2.07
CA ALA A 36 -0.93 13.36 1.46
C ALA A 36 -0.93 14.10 0.11
N TYR A 37 -1.95 13.94 -0.73
CA TYR A 37 -2.07 14.71 -1.97
C TYR A 37 -2.41 16.20 -1.73
N GLU A 38 -3.41 16.46 -0.89
CA GLU A 38 -3.95 17.81 -0.64
C GLU A 38 -2.90 18.76 -0.05
N THR A 39 -1.91 18.23 0.68
CA THR A 39 -0.85 19.00 1.33
C THR A 39 0.44 19.13 0.51
N LEU A 40 0.50 18.54 -0.69
CA LEU A 40 1.58 18.82 -1.64
C LEU A 40 1.48 20.27 -2.11
N SER A 41 2.62 20.91 -2.36
CA SER A 41 2.66 22.23 -3.01
C SER A 41 2.06 22.17 -4.42
N ASP A 42 1.57 23.30 -4.90
CA ASP A 42 1.05 23.41 -6.28
C ASP A 42 2.10 23.00 -7.33
N SER A 43 3.35 23.40 -7.12
CA SER A 43 4.46 23.00 -8.00
C SER A 43 4.66 21.48 -8.02
N MET A 44 4.60 20.81 -6.85
CA MET A 44 4.74 19.36 -6.80
C MET A 44 3.54 18.68 -7.47
N ARG A 45 2.32 19.15 -7.24
CA ARG A 45 1.13 18.63 -7.93
C ARG A 45 1.25 18.74 -9.45
N LEU A 46 1.76 19.87 -9.96
CA LEU A 46 2.03 20.06 -11.40
C LEU A 46 3.10 19.11 -11.95
N ILE A 47 4.17 18.85 -11.19
CA ILE A 47 5.20 17.87 -11.56
C ILE A 47 4.62 16.47 -11.69
N LEU A 48 3.68 16.11 -10.82
CA LEU A 48 3.10 14.76 -10.75
C LEU A 48 1.87 14.57 -11.64
N ASP A 49 1.29 15.66 -12.15
CA ASP A 49 0.07 15.58 -12.94
C ASP A 49 0.28 14.74 -14.21
N GLY A 50 -0.62 13.80 -14.45
CA GLY A 50 -0.55 12.86 -15.56
C GLY A 50 0.61 11.85 -15.49
N ARG A 51 1.48 11.90 -14.48
CA ARG A 51 2.57 10.91 -14.34
C ARG A 51 2.04 9.57 -13.87
N ARG A 52 2.70 8.53 -14.39
CA ARG A 52 2.45 7.15 -14.01
C ARG A 52 3.71 6.53 -13.40
N ALA A 53 3.55 5.53 -12.58
CA ALA A 53 4.66 4.84 -11.92
C ALA A 53 4.54 3.32 -12.06
N VAL A 54 5.68 2.67 -12.20
CA VAL A 54 5.82 1.23 -12.24
C VAL A 54 5.74 0.69 -10.81
N ASN A 55 4.83 -0.26 -10.58
CA ASN A 55 4.70 -0.97 -9.32
C ASN A 55 5.06 -2.44 -9.54
N SER A 56 5.90 -3.01 -8.67
CA SER A 56 6.42 -4.36 -8.80
C SER A 56 6.35 -5.13 -7.48
N SER A 57 6.00 -6.41 -7.56
CA SER A 57 6.05 -7.34 -6.43
C SER A 57 7.48 -7.76 -6.07
N ARG A 58 8.47 -7.37 -6.87
CA ARG A 58 9.89 -7.72 -6.67
C ARG A 58 10.67 -6.66 -5.90
N LYS A 59 10.01 -5.62 -5.41
CA LYS A 59 10.66 -4.56 -4.64
C LYS A 59 10.73 -4.92 -3.15
N GLY A 60 11.94 -4.94 -2.58
CA GLY A 60 12.21 -4.95 -1.13
C GLY A 60 11.47 -6.05 -0.34
N ASP A 61 10.87 -5.64 0.78
CA ASP A 61 10.18 -6.54 1.71
C ASP A 61 8.99 -7.29 1.11
N ALA A 62 8.36 -6.73 0.08
CA ALA A 62 7.30 -7.40 -0.66
C ALA A 62 7.83 -8.64 -1.41
N ALA A 63 9.07 -8.58 -1.91
CA ALA A 63 9.72 -9.73 -2.56
C ALA A 63 10.01 -10.85 -1.55
N VAL A 64 10.46 -10.52 -0.35
CA VAL A 64 10.74 -11.50 0.72
C VAL A 64 9.44 -12.16 1.20
N GLY A 65 8.38 -11.36 1.44
CA GLY A 65 7.08 -11.88 1.85
C GLY A 65 6.46 -12.80 0.79
N ARG A 66 6.61 -12.44 -0.50
CA ARG A 66 6.14 -13.28 -1.60
C ARG A 66 6.93 -14.59 -1.71
N GLN A 67 8.26 -14.54 -1.61
CA GLN A 67 9.08 -15.75 -1.65
C GLN A 67 8.65 -16.73 -0.57
N LYS A 68 8.42 -16.24 0.66
CA LYS A 68 7.91 -17.06 1.76
C LYS A 68 6.55 -17.69 1.43
N SER A 69 5.61 -16.92 0.86
CA SER A 69 4.30 -17.44 0.46
C SER A 69 4.39 -18.48 -0.66
N VAL A 70 5.33 -18.31 -1.61
CA VAL A 70 5.61 -19.29 -2.68
C VAL A 70 6.19 -20.58 -2.09
N ASP A 71 7.12 -20.46 -1.15
CA ASP A 71 7.73 -21.61 -0.48
C ASP A 71 6.71 -22.40 0.35
N GLU A 72 5.74 -21.70 0.97
CA GLU A 72 4.64 -22.30 1.74
C GLU A 72 3.53 -22.89 0.84
N ASN A 73 3.36 -22.37 -0.39
CA ASN A 73 2.31 -22.82 -1.32
C ASN A 73 2.78 -22.82 -2.80
N PRO A 74 3.60 -23.80 -3.22
CA PRO A 74 4.25 -23.81 -4.54
C PRO A 74 3.30 -23.90 -5.74
N LYS A 75 2.00 -24.15 -5.54
CA LYS A 75 1.04 -24.30 -6.65
C LYS A 75 0.56 -22.96 -7.24
N ASP A 76 0.90 -21.83 -6.64
CA ASP A 76 0.35 -20.51 -6.99
C ASP A 76 1.30 -19.64 -7.86
N THR A 77 2.29 -20.22 -8.50
CA THR A 77 3.34 -19.45 -9.21
C THR A 77 3.15 -19.28 -10.70
N SER A 78 2.19 -19.96 -11.34
CA SER A 78 1.99 -19.88 -12.79
C SER A 78 1.04 -18.74 -13.18
N GLY A 79 1.59 -17.66 -13.74
CA GLY A 79 0.81 -16.61 -14.41
C GLY A 79 0.48 -15.36 -13.57
N VAL A 80 1.05 -15.22 -12.39
CA VAL A 80 0.79 -14.03 -11.55
C VAL A 80 1.48 -12.82 -12.14
N GLN A 81 0.70 -11.80 -12.48
CA GLN A 81 1.21 -10.48 -12.85
C GLN A 81 2.10 -9.95 -11.72
N THR A 82 3.31 -9.57 -12.05
CA THR A 82 4.31 -9.13 -11.08
C THR A 82 4.57 -7.63 -11.14
N GLU A 83 4.03 -6.96 -12.15
CA GLU A 83 4.27 -5.55 -12.42
C GLU A 83 3.06 -4.92 -13.11
N SER A 84 2.75 -3.68 -12.72
CA SER A 84 1.74 -2.83 -13.36
C SER A 84 2.14 -1.37 -13.29
N ILE A 85 1.60 -0.58 -14.22
CA ILE A 85 1.80 0.87 -14.28
C ILE A 85 0.49 1.55 -13.89
N HIS A 86 0.54 2.40 -12.85
CA HIS A 86 -0.61 3.13 -12.32
C HIS A 86 -0.33 4.63 -12.25
N PRO A 87 -1.39 5.48 -12.22
CA PRO A 87 -1.19 6.91 -12.00
C PRO A 87 -0.54 7.16 -10.63
N VAL A 88 0.34 8.14 -10.57
CA VAL A 88 0.94 8.64 -9.32
C VAL A 88 -0.13 9.33 -8.46
N ILE A 89 -1.03 10.05 -9.12
CA ILE A 89 -2.21 10.66 -8.51
C ILE A 89 -3.44 9.93 -9.03
N ARG A 90 -4.05 9.12 -8.16
CA ARG A 90 -5.26 8.37 -8.47
C ARG A 90 -6.50 9.19 -8.14
N THR A 91 -7.48 9.20 -9.05
CA THR A 91 -8.82 9.71 -8.75
C THR A 91 -9.67 8.57 -8.18
N HIS A 92 -10.23 8.79 -7.01
CA HIS A 92 -11.13 7.80 -6.39
C HIS A 92 -12.46 7.74 -7.14
N PRO A 93 -12.89 6.56 -7.64
CA PRO A 93 -14.02 6.47 -8.58
C PRO A 93 -15.36 6.88 -7.99
N GLU A 94 -15.56 6.74 -6.68
CA GLU A 94 -16.83 7.06 -6.02
C GLU A 94 -16.86 8.50 -5.48
N THR A 95 -15.73 9.02 -4.99
CA THR A 95 -15.69 10.35 -4.34
C THR A 95 -15.18 11.45 -5.25
N GLY A 96 -14.51 11.11 -6.35
CA GLY A 96 -13.81 12.05 -7.23
C GLY A 96 -12.57 12.71 -6.59
N ARG A 97 -12.23 12.38 -5.34
CA ARG A 97 -11.06 12.95 -4.66
C ARG A 97 -9.77 12.35 -5.21
N LYS A 98 -8.74 13.17 -5.28
CA LYS A 98 -7.40 12.76 -5.68
C LYS A 98 -6.60 12.26 -4.48
N ALA A 99 -5.90 11.15 -4.65
CA ALA A 99 -5.04 10.52 -3.66
C ALA A 99 -3.62 10.31 -4.21
N LEU A 100 -2.60 10.48 -3.38
CA LEU A 100 -1.21 10.17 -3.74
C LEU A 100 -1.02 8.65 -3.76
N TYR A 101 -1.02 8.04 -4.96
CA TYR A 101 -1.06 6.59 -5.14
C TYR A 101 0.31 5.98 -5.43
N VAL A 102 1.28 6.27 -4.57
CA VAL A 102 2.61 5.66 -4.57
C VAL A 102 2.94 5.10 -3.19
N ASN A 103 3.74 4.05 -3.12
CA ASN A 103 4.15 3.48 -1.85
C ASN A 103 5.54 2.82 -1.93
N ARG A 104 6.25 2.86 -0.81
CA ARG A 104 7.61 2.31 -0.68
C ARG A 104 7.66 0.79 -0.97
N GLY A 105 6.59 0.06 -0.69
CA GLY A 105 6.54 -1.40 -0.83
C GLY A 105 6.50 -1.88 -2.28
N HIS A 106 5.93 -1.11 -3.20
CA HIS A 106 5.69 -1.57 -4.58
C HIS A 106 6.18 -0.60 -5.66
N THR A 107 6.14 0.72 -5.45
CA THR A 107 6.48 1.70 -6.49
C THR A 107 7.99 1.75 -6.73
N VAL A 108 8.42 1.52 -7.97
CA VAL A 108 9.84 1.33 -8.35
C VAL A 108 10.43 2.57 -9.01
N CYS A 109 9.74 3.12 -10.02
CA CYS A 109 10.18 4.29 -10.78
C CYS A 109 8.98 4.91 -11.50
N PHE A 110 9.14 6.11 -12.03
CA PHE A 110 8.17 6.68 -12.96
C PHE A 110 8.24 5.95 -14.31
N GLU A 111 7.10 5.86 -14.99
CA GLU A 111 7.03 5.32 -16.34
C GLU A 111 7.95 6.11 -17.29
N GLY A 112 8.81 5.42 -18.03
CA GLY A 112 9.75 6.02 -18.96
C GLY A 112 11.01 6.64 -18.34
N ALA A 113 11.15 6.62 -17.00
CA ALA A 113 12.34 7.10 -16.31
C ALA A 113 13.12 5.95 -15.67
N SER A 114 14.40 6.14 -15.47
CA SER A 114 15.23 5.20 -14.71
C SER A 114 14.89 5.24 -13.21
N ARG A 115 15.35 4.24 -12.47
CA ARG A 115 15.22 4.24 -10.99
C ARG A 115 15.99 5.40 -10.37
N GLU A 116 17.19 5.66 -10.86
CA GLU A 116 18.08 6.72 -10.38
C GLU A 116 17.44 8.11 -10.55
N GLU A 117 16.81 8.37 -11.70
CA GLU A 117 16.08 9.62 -11.94
C GLU A 117 14.82 9.76 -11.07
N SER A 118 14.17 8.64 -10.78
CA SER A 118 12.90 8.61 -10.04
C SER A 118 13.08 8.70 -8.53
N GLU A 119 14.15 8.11 -8.01
CA GLU A 119 14.37 7.86 -6.58
C GLU A 119 14.26 9.12 -5.71
N PRO A 120 14.88 10.27 -6.03
CA PRO A 120 14.80 11.44 -5.16
C PRO A 120 13.37 11.96 -4.97
N ILE A 121 12.56 11.91 -6.02
CA ILE A 121 11.17 12.36 -5.98
C ILE A 121 10.30 11.33 -5.25
N LEU A 122 10.47 10.04 -5.56
CA LEU A 122 9.69 8.97 -4.93
C LEU A 122 9.99 8.88 -3.42
N GLU A 123 11.24 8.99 -2.99
CA GLU A 123 11.58 8.99 -1.57
C GLU A 123 10.92 10.15 -0.83
N PHE A 124 10.95 11.37 -1.40
CA PHE A 124 10.20 12.50 -0.86
C PHE A 124 8.71 12.18 -0.72
N LEU A 125 8.09 11.59 -1.75
CA LEU A 125 6.66 11.26 -1.74
C LEU A 125 6.33 10.16 -0.73
N PHE A 126 7.19 9.15 -0.59
CA PHE A 126 7.00 8.08 0.41
C PHE A 126 7.05 8.62 1.82
N ASP A 127 8.02 9.47 2.15
CA ASP A 127 8.16 10.09 3.47
C ASP A 127 7.03 11.08 3.73
N HIS A 128 6.61 11.84 2.69
CA HIS A 128 5.48 12.74 2.79
C HIS A 128 4.18 12.00 3.11
N ALA A 129 3.91 10.86 2.45
CA ALA A 129 2.67 10.10 2.62
C ALA A 129 2.50 9.50 4.02
N ILE A 130 3.57 9.32 4.77
CA ILE A 130 3.55 8.71 6.11
C ILE A 130 3.81 9.70 7.25
N LYS A 131 3.68 11.01 7.00
CA LYS A 131 3.80 12.02 8.06
C LYS A 131 2.82 11.73 9.20
N PRO A 132 3.19 11.98 10.45
CA PRO A 132 2.33 11.74 11.61
C PRO A 132 0.95 12.38 11.49
N GLU A 133 0.86 13.56 10.84
CA GLU A 133 -0.38 14.30 10.64
C GLU A 133 -1.40 13.58 9.74
N PHE A 134 -0.93 12.62 8.94
CA PHE A 134 -1.78 11.85 8.02
C PHE A 134 -2.05 10.44 8.52
N THR A 135 -1.47 10.05 9.68
CA THR A 135 -1.49 8.68 10.16
C THR A 135 -2.35 8.52 11.40
N CYS A 136 -2.88 7.32 11.56
CA CYS A 136 -3.46 6.87 12.82
C CYS A 136 -2.94 5.47 13.15
N ARG A 137 -2.94 5.14 14.45
CA ARG A 137 -2.57 3.84 14.98
C ARG A 137 -3.82 3.12 15.47
N PHE A 138 -4.08 1.95 14.92
CA PHE A 138 -5.18 1.08 15.32
C PHE A 138 -4.64 -0.01 16.25
N GLN A 139 -5.13 -0.02 17.48
CA GLN A 139 -4.85 -1.04 18.48
C GLN A 139 -5.88 -2.16 18.37
N TRP A 140 -5.39 -3.39 18.29
CA TRP A 140 -6.23 -4.56 18.11
C TRP A 140 -6.65 -5.16 19.45
N GLU A 141 -7.92 -5.53 19.55
CA GLU A 141 -8.47 -6.42 20.58
C GLU A 141 -9.03 -7.66 19.89
N VAL A 142 -9.14 -8.77 20.63
CA VAL A 142 -9.80 -9.97 20.10
C VAL A 142 -11.24 -9.63 19.73
N GLY A 143 -11.64 -9.95 18.50
CA GLY A 143 -12.95 -9.58 17.94
C GLY A 143 -12.97 -8.26 17.18
N SER A 144 -11.91 -7.45 17.22
CA SER A 144 -11.82 -6.23 16.41
C SER A 144 -11.93 -6.52 14.92
N ILE A 145 -12.64 -5.65 14.19
CA ILE A 145 -12.70 -5.65 12.73
C ILE A 145 -12.24 -4.27 12.24
N ALA A 146 -11.26 -4.27 11.34
CA ALA A 146 -10.87 -3.08 10.60
C ALA A 146 -11.22 -3.25 9.12
N VAL A 147 -11.79 -2.20 8.53
CA VAL A 147 -12.09 -2.11 7.09
C VAL A 147 -11.40 -0.87 6.56
N TRP A 148 -10.65 -1.01 5.48
CA TRP A 148 -10.00 0.13 4.84
C TRP A 148 -10.09 0.07 3.33
N ASP A 149 -10.08 1.24 2.74
CA ASP A 149 -10.06 1.43 1.29
C ASP A 149 -8.61 1.54 0.81
N ASN A 150 -8.15 0.55 0.06
CA ASN A 150 -6.79 0.52 -0.51
C ASN A 150 -6.56 1.58 -1.60
N ARG A 151 -7.62 2.19 -2.11
CA ARG A 151 -7.55 3.21 -3.16
C ARG A 151 -7.05 4.55 -2.63
N CYS A 152 -7.19 4.78 -1.31
CA CYS A 152 -6.84 6.06 -0.67
C CYS A 152 -6.15 5.92 0.69
N ALA A 153 -5.75 4.71 1.08
CA ALA A 153 -5.03 4.47 2.33
C ALA A 153 -3.79 3.57 2.13
N LEU A 154 -2.72 3.89 2.87
CA LEU A 154 -1.63 2.94 3.15
C LEU A 154 -1.87 2.29 4.50
N HIS A 155 -1.33 1.09 4.66
CA HIS A 155 -1.29 0.42 5.95
C HIS A 155 0.08 -0.21 6.21
N TYR A 156 0.42 -0.31 7.50
CA TYR A 156 1.66 -0.92 7.96
C TYR A 156 1.42 -1.69 9.25
N PRO A 157 1.39 -3.04 9.21
CA PRO A 157 1.30 -3.86 10.41
C PRO A 157 2.64 -3.79 11.15
N LEU A 158 2.60 -3.48 12.45
CA LEU A 158 3.78 -3.49 13.30
C LEU A 158 4.13 -4.93 13.68
N ASN A 159 5.38 -5.31 13.42
CA ASN A 159 5.91 -6.63 13.77
C ASN A 159 6.76 -6.53 15.05
N ASP A 160 6.14 -6.11 16.14
CA ASP A 160 6.76 -5.83 17.45
C ASP A 160 6.29 -6.79 18.56
N TYR A 161 5.76 -7.97 18.18
CA TYR A 161 5.23 -9.00 19.08
C TYR A 161 6.01 -10.33 18.98
N HIS A 162 7.33 -10.26 18.81
CA HIS A 162 8.19 -11.44 18.63
C HIS A 162 8.02 -12.47 19.76
N GLY A 163 7.85 -13.75 19.39
CA GLY A 163 7.62 -14.86 20.31
C GLY A 163 6.16 -15.00 20.77
N HIS A 164 5.26 -14.11 20.35
CA HIS A 164 3.83 -14.18 20.67
C HIS A 164 3.01 -14.50 19.45
N ARG A 165 1.89 -15.20 19.64
CA ARG A 165 1.00 -15.58 18.57
C ARG A 165 0.04 -14.42 18.22
N ARG A 166 -0.19 -14.21 16.93
CA ARG A 166 -1.18 -13.30 16.38
C ARG A 166 -1.90 -13.99 15.23
N VAL A 167 -3.21 -14.11 15.30
CA VAL A 167 -4.04 -14.77 14.28
C VAL A 167 -5.10 -13.80 13.77
N MET A 168 -5.07 -13.53 12.47
CA MET A 168 -6.01 -12.66 11.79
C MET A 168 -6.69 -13.40 10.64
N HIS A 169 -7.95 -13.09 10.39
CA HIS A 169 -8.63 -13.46 9.15
C HIS A 169 -8.77 -12.24 8.26
N ARG A 170 -8.41 -12.39 7.00
CA ARG A 170 -8.46 -11.32 6.02
C ARG A 170 -9.32 -11.70 4.83
N VAL A 171 -10.12 -10.73 4.38
CA VAL A 171 -10.85 -10.77 3.11
C VAL A 171 -10.49 -9.51 2.33
N THR A 172 -10.25 -9.66 1.03
CA THR A 172 -10.02 -8.54 0.11
C THR A 172 -11.19 -8.44 -0.86
N MET A 173 -11.55 -7.22 -1.24
CA MET A 173 -12.60 -6.94 -2.21
C MET A 173 -11.97 -6.65 -3.57
N GLU A 174 -12.56 -7.19 -4.63
CA GLU A 174 -12.13 -6.92 -6.01
C GLU A 174 -12.12 -5.42 -6.28
N GLY A 175 -11.11 -4.94 -7.00
CA GLY A 175 -10.92 -3.54 -7.29
C GLY A 175 -11.09 -3.18 -8.75
N ASP A 176 -10.81 -1.93 -9.04
CA ASP A 176 -10.87 -1.30 -10.36
C ASP A 176 -9.47 -1.00 -10.89
N ILE A 177 -9.39 -0.68 -12.18
CA ILE A 177 -8.16 -0.16 -12.79
C ILE A 177 -7.95 1.26 -12.26
N PRO A 178 -6.81 1.57 -11.62
CA PRO A 178 -6.51 2.92 -11.14
C PRO A 178 -6.48 3.96 -12.26
N ALA A 179 -7.22 5.05 -12.11
CA ALA A 179 -7.33 6.15 -13.06
C ALA A 179 -7.02 7.51 -12.42
#